data_bc02cde9958cdd7c6cf0b1abd599a04b
#
_entry.id   bc02cde9958cdd7c6cf0b1abd599a04b
#
_cell.length_a   1.000
_cell.length_b   1.000
_cell.length_c   1.000
_cell.angle_alpha   90.00
_cell.angle_beta   90.00
_cell.angle_gamma   90.00
#
_symmetry.space_group_name_H-M   'P 1'
#
loop_
_entity.id
_entity.type
_entity.pdbx_description
1 polymer ?
#
loop_
_entity_poly.entity_id
_entity_poly.type
_entity_poly.pdbx_seq_one_letter_code
_entity_poly.pdbx_strand_id
1 'polypeptide(L)'
;MIKSKLFAKHKNISHGFFNSLGGYSNGIYKSLNCGIGSKDNKININQNLKKVCQKIKCSRKNLILLNQIHSNKVFSINRTPKKKPLGDALVTSKNKLALGILTADCAPVFIIDPKKKIISAIHAGWKGAYKKIIYKTIYKLKKKGSSIKDLYAVIGPCISKKNYEVKKDFLKKFTVRNKKN
;
A
#
# COMPACT_ATOMS: atom_id res chain seq x y z
N MET A 1 -10.03 10.53 -6.31
CA MET A 1 -9.31 9.26 -6.57
C MET A 1 -8.42 9.42 -7.79
N ILE A 2 -7.13 9.14 -7.63
CA ILE A 2 -6.12 9.20 -8.71
C ILE A 2 -5.91 7.77 -9.25
N LYS A 3 -5.83 7.63 -10.57
CA LYS A 3 -5.54 6.37 -11.27
C LYS A 3 -4.26 6.49 -12.08
N SER A 4 -3.47 5.44 -12.13
CA SER A 4 -2.31 5.33 -13.00
C SER A 4 -2.75 5.01 -14.43
N LYS A 5 -2.28 5.79 -15.41
CA LYS A 5 -2.48 5.48 -16.84
C LYS A 5 -1.86 4.13 -17.22
N LEU A 6 -0.73 3.77 -16.60
CA LEU A 6 -0.05 2.49 -16.81
C LEU A 6 -0.94 1.31 -16.42
N PHE A 7 -1.56 1.36 -15.23
CA PHE A 7 -2.42 0.27 -14.76
C PHE A 7 -3.80 0.28 -15.42
N ALA A 8 -4.28 1.41 -15.89
CA ALA A 8 -5.57 1.52 -16.59
C ALA A 8 -5.62 0.72 -17.89
N LYS A 9 -4.46 0.39 -18.48
CA LYS A 9 -4.35 -0.49 -19.66
C LYS A 9 -4.74 -1.94 -19.34
N HIS A 10 -4.75 -2.35 -18.08
CA HIS A 10 -5.09 -3.70 -17.63
C HIS A 10 -6.51 -3.75 -17.07
N LYS A 11 -7.51 -3.98 -17.95
CA LYS A 11 -8.96 -3.92 -17.66
C LYS A 11 -9.42 -4.83 -16.51
N ASN A 12 -8.65 -5.90 -16.21
CA ASN A 12 -8.93 -6.86 -15.14
C ASN A 12 -8.39 -6.43 -13.77
N ILE A 13 -7.71 -5.28 -13.66
CA ILE A 13 -7.14 -4.76 -12.42
C ILE A 13 -7.77 -3.42 -12.08
N SER A 14 -8.50 -3.37 -10.96
CA SER A 14 -9.00 -2.13 -10.39
C SER A 14 -8.01 -1.57 -9.37
N HIS A 15 -7.73 -0.27 -9.44
CA HIS A 15 -6.81 0.40 -8.52
C HIS A 15 -7.21 1.86 -8.31
N GLY A 16 -6.69 2.47 -7.26
CA GLY A 16 -6.85 3.90 -7.00
C GLY A 16 -6.04 4.37 -5.81
N PHE A 17 -5.54 5.59 -5.89
CA PHE A 17 -4.99 6.33 -4.78
C PHE A 17 -6.03 7.36 -4.32
N PHE A 18 -6.30 7.39 -3.04
CA PHE A 18 -7.31 8.25 -2.42
C PHE A 18 -6.60 9.33 -1.59
N ASN A 19 -7.09 10.55 -1.70
CA ASN A 19 -6.71 11.64 -0.81
C ASN A 19 -7.67 11.74 0.38
N SER A 20 -7.49 12.75 1.22
CA SER A 20 -8.32 12.97 2.41
C SER A 20 -9.75 13.47 2.12
N LEU A 21 -10.12 13.76 0.87
CA LEU A 21 -11.38 14.43 0.54
C LEU A 21 -12.53 13.46 0.30
N GLY A 22 -13.73 13.93 0.61
CA GLY A 22 -14.99 13.27 0.25
C GLY A 22 -15.40 12.12 1.16
N GLY A 23 -14.97 12.12 2.41
CA GLY A 23 -15.38 11.16 3.43
C GLY A 23 -16.42 11.69 4.41
N TYR A 24 -16.58 10.97 5.51
CA TYR A 24 -17.58 11.21 6.55
C TYR A 24 -16.97 11.69 7.88
N SER A 25 -15.66 11.65 8.02
CA SER A 25 -14.96 12.08 9.24
C SER A 25 -14.91 13.59 9.37
N ASN A 26 -14.91 14.07 10.61
CA ASN A 26 -14.94 15.50 10.96
C ASN A 26 -13.68 15.90 11.76
N GLY A 27 -13.57 17.20 12.07
CA GLY A 27 -12.46 17.76 12.85
C GLY A 27 -11.10 17.48 12.22
N ILE A 28 -10.13 17.07 13.02
CA ILE A 28 -8.77 16.75 12.58
C ILE A 28 -8.68 15.55 11.62
N TYR A 29 -9.74 14.75 11.53
CA TYR A 29 -9.83 13.58 10.64
C TYR A 29 -10.57 13.86 9.33
N LYS A 30 -10.95 15.13 9.06
CA LYS A 30 -11.71 15.53 7.86
C LYS A 30 -10.94 15.20 6.59
N SER A 31 -11.48 14.42 5.67
CA SER A 31 -12.81 13.80 5.71
C SER A 31 -12.76 12.29 5.41
N LEU A 32 -11.87 11.79 4.55
CA LEU A 32 -11.79 10.39 4.13
C LEU A 32 -10.76 9.61 4.96
N ASN A 33 -10.84 9.73 6.29
CA ASN A 33 -9.98 8.94 7.17
C ASN A 33 -10.37 7.46 7.12
N CYS A 34 -9.41 6.62 6.69
CA CYS A 34 -9.53 5.16 6.64
C CYS A 34 -8.70 4.46 7.72
N GLY A 35 -8.08 5.22 8.62
CA GLY A 35 -7.17 4.76 9.66
C GLY A 35 -7.90 4.10 10.83
N ILE A 36 -8.09 2.78 10.78
CA ILE A 36 -8.80 2.01 11.84
C ILE A 36 -8.13 2.14 13.22
N GLY A 37 -6.82 2.44 13.25
CA GLY A 37 -6.06 2.67 14.50
C GLY A 37 -6.08 4.11 15.00
N SER A 38 -6.77 5.03 14.32
CA SER A 38 -6.93 6.41 14.78
C SER A 38 -7.98 6.51 15.88
N LYS A 39 -8.01 7.67 16.56
CA LYS A 39 -9.04 7.98 17.57
C LYS A 39 -10.35 8.51 16.97
N ASP A 40 -10.50 8.47 15.65
CA ASP A 40 -11.71 8.88 14.94
C ASP A 40 -12.88 7.94 15.21
N ASN A 41 -14.09 8.42 14.95
CA ASN A 41 -15.31 7.63 15.07
C ASN A 41 -15.25 6.40 14.15
N LYS A 42 -15.40 5.22 14.75
CA LYS A 42 -15.33 3.93 14.02
C LYS A 42 -16.42 3.77 12.96
N ILE A 43 -17.59 4.41 13.14
CA ILE A 43 -18.68 4.42 12.16
C ILE A 43 -18.21 5.18 10.91
N ASN A 44 -17.66 6.39 11.09
CA ASN A 44 -17.15 7.21 9.99
C ASN A 44 -16.02 6.50 9.23
N ILE A 45 -15.07 5.91 9.95
CA ILE A 45 -13.98 5.12 9.34
C ILE A 45 -14.55 3.98 8.49
N ASN A 46 -15.56 3.25 9.00
CA ASN A 46 -16.15 2.15 8.26
C ASN A 46 -16.93 2.63 7.02
N GLN A 47 -17.64 3.76 7.11
CA GLN A 47 -18.30 4.40 5.96
C GLN A 47 -17.26 4.85 4.91
N ASN A 48 -16.15 5.45 5.33
CA ASN A 48 -15.05 5.84 4.46
C ASN A 48 -14.47 4.63 3.72
N LEU A 49 -14.21 3.54 4.43
CA LEU A 49 -13.72 2.30 3.82
C LEU A 49 -14.75 1.67 2.86
N LYS A 50 -16.05 1.73 3.17
CA LYS A 50 -17.10 1.30 2.23
C LYS A 50 -17.08 2.15 0.96
N LYS A 51 -16.94 3.48 1.08
CA LYS A 51 -16.85 4.40 -0.05
C LYS A 51 -15.62 4.13 -0.94
N VAL A 52 -14.46 3.88 -0.33
CA VAL A 52 -13.25 3.45 -1.05
C VAL A 52 -13.51 2.16 -1.81
N CYS A 53 -14.11 1.16 -1.16
CA CYS A 53 -14.43 -0.13 -1.77
C CYS A 53 -15.37 0.01 -2.98
N GLN A 54 -16.40 0.85 -2.90
CA GLN A 54 -17.31 1.14 -4.02
C GLN A 54 -16.55 1.70 -5.22
N LYS A 55 -15.62 2.66 -4.98
CA LYS A 55 -14.82 3.29 -6.05
C LYS A 55 -13.89 2.32 -6.77
N ILE A 56 -13.38 1.29 -6.10
CA ILE A 56 -12.54 0.24 -6.70
C ILE A 56 -13.33 -1.03 -7.03
N LYS A 57 -14.66 -1.00 -6.93
CA LYS A 57 -15.57 -2.10 -7.26
C LYS A 57 -15.27 -3.39 -6.48
N CYS A 58 -15.03 -3.28 -5.18
CA CYS A 58 -14.85 -4.43 -4.30
C CYS A 58 -15.83 -4.41 -3.12
N SER A 59 -16.09 -5.58 -2.53
CA SER A 59 -16.83 -5.68 -1.27
C SER A 59 -15.93 -5.30 -0.09
N ARG A 60 -16.47 -4.58 0.91
CA ARG A 60 -15.74 -4.20 2.13
C ARG A 60 -15.12 -5.40 2.86
N LYS A 61 -15.80 -6.56 2.88
CA LYS A 61 -15.29 -7.81 3.47
C LYS A 61 -14.07 -8.37 2.77
N ASN A 62 -13.86 -8.00 1.51
CA ASN A 62 -12.75 -8.46 0.67
C ASN A 62 -11.58 -7.46 0.64
N LEU A 63 -11.70 -6.30 1.29
CA LEU A 63 -10.61 -5.35 1.44
C LEU A 63 -9.70 -5.79 2.60
N ILE A 64 -8.47 -6.14 2.28
CA ILE A 64 -7.44 -6.57 3.21
C ILE A 64 -6.55 -5.37 3.55
N LEU A 65 -6.46 -5.06 4.83
CA LEU A 65 -5.58 -4.05 5.39
C LEU A 65 -4.56 -4.72 6.32
N LEU A 66 -3.45 -4.04 6.56
CA LEU A 66 -2.41 -4.44 7.51
C LEU A 66 -2.48 -3.61 8.80
N ASN A 67 -1.92 -4.14 9.87
CA ASN A 67 -1.35 -3.33 10.94
C ASN A 67 0.08 -2.97 10.52
N GLN A 68 0.23 -1.76 9.96
CA GLN A 68 1.50 -1.28 9.41
C GLN A 68 2.45 -0.87 10.53
N ILE A 69 3.71 -1.32 10.47
CA ILE A 69 4.73 -1.14 11.50
C ILE A 69 6.07 -0.63 10.97
N HIS A 70 6.06 -0.08 9.74
CA HIS A 70 7.26 0.42 9.05
C HIS A 70 8.36 -0.63 8.93
N SER A 71 7.96 -1.87 8.64
CA SER A 71 8.84 -3.03 8.48
C SER A 71 9.09 -3.35 6.99
N ASN A 72 9.78 -4.47 6.76
CA ASN A 72 9.87 -5.08 5.43
C ASN A 72 9.16 -6.44 5.37
N LYS A 73 8.16 -6.66 6.23
CA LYS A 73 7.37 -7.89 6.24
C LYS A 73 6.33 -7.87 5.13
N VAL A 74 6.33 -8.93 4.32
CA VAL A 74 5.45 -9.12 3.15
C VAL A 74 4.59 -10.36 3.36
N PHE A 75 3.27 -10.23 3.26
CA PHE A 75 2.32 -11.33 3.44
C PHE A 75 1.68 -11.74 2.12
N SER A 76 1.66 -13.04 1.85
CA SER A 76 0.84 -13.62 0.78
C SER A 76 -0.55 -13.94 1.32
N ILE A 77 -1.58 -13.42 0.65
CA ILE A 77 -2.98 -13.53 1.07
C ILE A 77 -3.73 -14.41 0.07
N ASN A 78 -4.32 -15.49 0.56
CA ASN A 78 -5.14 -16.42 -0.24
C ASN A 78 -6.64 -16.34 0.12
N ARG A 79 -6.97 -15.79 1.28
CA ARG A 79 -8.33 -15.54 1.78
C ARG A 79 -8.30 -14.36 2.76
N THR A 80 -9.45 -13.79 3.07
CA THR A 80 -9.55 -12.75 4.11
C THR A 80 -9.05 -13.32 5.44
N PRO A 81 -8.00 -12.73 6.05
CA PRO A 81 -7.46 -13.23 7.30
C PRO A 81 -8.39 -12.88 8.48
N LYS A 82 -8.49 -13.77 9.46
CA LYS A 82 -9.26 -13.52 10.71
C LYS A 82 -8.69 -12.33 11.50
N LYS A 83 -7.37 -12.18 11.55
CA LYS A 83 -6.66 -11.04 12.16
C LYS A 83 -5.82 -10.33 11.12
N LYS A 84 -5.72 -8.99 11.22
CA LYS A 84 -4.86 -8.22 10.32
C LYS A 84 -3.39 -8.61 10.51
N PRO A 85 -2.67 -8.94 9.43
CA PRO A 85 -1.25 -9.23 9.52
C PRO A 85 -0.46 -8.00 9.99
N LEU A 86 0.62 -8.22 10.74
CA LEU A 86 1.51 -7.19 11.26
C LEU A 86 2.70 -7.01 10.30
N GLY A 87 2.59 -6.06 9.36
CA GLY A 87 3.60 -5.84 8.31
C GLY A 87 3.24 -4.69 7.38
N ASP A 88 3.94 -4.59 6.24
CA ASP A 88 3.86 -3.39 5.40
C ASP A 88 3.70 -3.69 3.90
N ALA A 89 3.56 -4.95 3.53
CA ALA A 89 3.21 -5.31 2.15
C ALA A 89 2.33 -6.55 2.07
N LEU A 90 1.44 -6.55 1.09
CA LEU A 90 0.50 -7.61 0.76
C LEU A 90 0.69 -8.05 -0.69
N VAL A 91 0.56 -9.34 -0.94
CA VAL A 91 0.56 -9.95 -2.29
C VAL A 91 -0.58 -10.95 -2.38
N THR A 92 -1.33 -10.95 -3.49
CA THR A 92 -2.35 -11.96 -3.75
C THR A 92 -2.48 -12.26 -5.24
N SER A 93 -2.84 -13.51 -5.55
CA SER A 93 -3.30 -13.96 -6.88
C SER A 93 -4.79 -14.31 -6.87
N LYS A 94 -5.49 -14.06 -5.76
CA LYS A 94 -6.91 -14.41 -5.64
C LYS A 94 -7.79 -13.29 -6.18
N ASN A 95 -8.68 -13.67 -7.09
CA ASN A 95 -9.71 -12.76 -7.61
C ASN A 95 -10.64 -12.27 -6.49
N LYS A 96 -11.23 -11.10 -6.71
CA LYS A 96 -12.19 -10.46 -5.78
C LYS A 96 -11.61 -10.00 -4.44
N LEU A 97 -10.30 -10.23 -4.15
CA LEU A 97 -9.62 -9.61 -3.02
C LEU A 97 -9.03 -8.26 -3.43
N ALA A 98 -9.17 -7.28 -2.57
CA ALA A 98 -8.52 -5.97 -2.70
C ALA A 98 -7.48 -5.79 -1.59
N LEU A 99 -6.33 -5.25 -1.95
CA LEU A 99 -5.23 -4.97 -1.02
C LEU A 99 -5.18 -3.47 -0.76
N GLY A 100 -5.20 -3.06 0.50
CA GLY A 100 -5.15 -1.65 0.88
C GLY A 100 -3.95 -1.32 1.76
N ILE A 101 -3.37 -0.16 1.49
CA ILE A 101 -2.29 0.46 2.28
C ILE A 101 -2.75 1.84 2.70
N LEU A 102 -2.50 2.21 3.94
CA LEU A 102 -2.78 3.52 4.50
C LEU A 102 -1.49 4.31 4.58
N THR A 103 -1.49 5.53 4.06
CA THR A 103 -0.35 6.44 4.12
C THR A 103 -0.82 7.85 4.44
N ALA A 104 0.04 8.62 5.11
CA ALA A 104 0.00 10.08 5.12
C ALA A 104 1.12 10.58 4.20
N ASP A 105 2.38 10.42 4.63
CA ASP A 105 3.58 10.91 3.93
C ASP A 105 4.36 9.81 3.22
N CYS A 106 4.30 8.57 3.73
CA CYS A 106 5.03 7.44 3.17
C CYS A 106 4.54 7.06 1.77
N ALA A 107 5.43 6.53 0.93
CA ALA A 107 5.12 6.15 -0.43
C ALA A 107 4.28 4.86 -0.48
N PRO A 108 3.04 4.91 -1.03
CA PRO A 108 2.31 3.71 -1.41
C PRO A 108 2.82 3.21 -2.76
N VAL A 109 3.18 1.94 -2.84
CA VAL A 109 3.66 1.33 -4.08
C VAL A 109 2.78 0.13 -4.44
N PHE A 110 2.33 0.09 -5.68
CA PHE A 110 1.67 -1.08 -6.25
C PHE A 110 2.61 -1.74 -7.27
N ILE A 111 2.72 -3.06 -7.20
CA ILE A 111 3.38 -3.88 -8.22
C ILE A 111 2.39 -4.96 -8.66
N ILE A 112 2.22 -5.10 -9.97
CA ILE A 112 1.29 -6.07 -10.56
C ILE A 112 2.00 -6.93 -11.59
N ASP A 113 1.52 -8.16 -11.73
CA ASP A 113 1.77 -9.05 -12.86
C ASP A 113 0.42 -9.34 -13.55
N PRO A 114 0.10 -8.65 -14.65
CA PRO A 114 -1.18 -8.85 -15.33
C PRO A 114 -1.32 -10.23 -15.97
N LYS A 115 -0.21 -10.84 -16.42
CA LYS A 115 -0.22 -12.18 -17.03
C LYS A 115 -0.58 -13.25 -16.01
N LYS A 116 0.02 -13.20 -14.82
CA LYS A 116 -0.25 -14.13 -13.71
C LYS A 116 -1.42 -13.70 -12.83
N LYS A 117 -2.03 -12.54 -13.11
CA LYS A 117 -3.11 -11.95 -12.31
C LYS A 117 -2.72 -11.79 -10.83
N ILE A 118 -1.47 -11.38 -10.57
CA ILE A 118 -0.96 -11.16 -9.22
C ILE A 118 -0.88 -9.66 -8.97
N ILE A 119 -1.34 -9.24 -7.80
CA ILE A 119 -1.29 -7.85 -7.36
C ILE A 119 -0.57 -7.74 -6.02
N SER A 120 0.08 -6.60 -5.80
CA SER A 120 0.66 -6.25 -4.52
C SER A 120 0.40 -4.80 -4.14
N ALA A 121 0.33 -4.55 -2.82
CA ALA A 121 0.25 -3.21 -2.24
C ALA A 121 1.29 -3.10 -1.12
N ILE A 122 2.08 -2.03 -1.13
CA ILE A 122 3.28 -1.87 -0.31
C ILE A 122 3.26 -0.50 0.34
N HIS A 123 3.41 -0.45 1.65
CA HIS A 123 3.71 0.74 2.42
C HIS A 123 5.23 0.91 2.49
N ALA A 124 5.76 1.76 1.63
CA ALA A 124 7.20 2.02 1.56
C ALA A 124 7.56 3.30 2.35
N GLY A 125 7.44 3.25 3.67
CA GLY A 125 8.07 4.23 4.55
C GLY A 125 9.60 4.05 4.53
N TRP A 126 10.38 5.06 4.97
CA TRP A 126 11.83 5.04 4.88
C TRP A 126 12.49 3.80 5.52
N LYS A 127 11.98 3.35 6.69
CA LYS A 127 12.48 2.12 7.35
C LYS A 127 12.26 0.87 6.50
N GLY A 128 11.08 0.76 5.87
CA GLY A 128 10.75 -0.34 4.97
C GLY A 128 11.60 -0.31 3.70
N ALA A 129 11.75 0.87 3.09
CA ALA A 129 12.60 1.08 1.92
C ALA A 129 14.06 0.73 2.21
N TYR A 130 14.61 1.25 3.31
CA TYR A 130 15.97 0.92 3.78
C TYR A 130 16.17 -0.59 3.99
N LYS A 131 15.15 -1.29 4.53
CA LYS A 131 15.15 -2.75 4.75
C LYS A 131 14.73 -3.54 3.50
N LYS A 132 14.71 -2.88 2.31
CA LYS A 132 14.46 -3.50 1.00
C LYS A 132 13.06 -4.14 0.86
N ILE A 133 11.99 -3.47 1.32
CA ILE A 133 10.62 -4.00 1.23
C ILE A 133 10.19 -4.27 -0.21
N ILE A 134 10.56 -3.40 -1.16
CA ILE A 134 10.26 -3.56 -2.59
C ILE A 134 10.90 -4.85 -3.12
N TYR A 135 12.19 -5.04 -2.87
CA TYR A 135 12.91 -6.26 -3.25
C TYR A 135 12.24 -7.52 -2.69
N LYS A 136 11.88 -7.51 -1.38
CA LYS A 136 11.18 -8.64 -0.76
C LYS A 136 9.81 -8.90 -1.37
N THR A 137 9.10 -7.86 -1.80
CA THR A 137 7.82 -8.02 -2.49
C THR A 137 8.02 -8.62 -3.87
N ILE A 138 8.99 -8.13 -4.66
CA ILE A 138 9.34 -8.70 -5.98
C ILE A 138 9.75 -10.16 -5.82
N TYR A 139 10.55 -10.50 -4.82
CA TYR A 139 10.91 -11.88 -4.52
C TYR A 139 9.69 -12.78 -4.25
N LYS A 140 8.70 -12.26 -3.50
CA LYS A 140 7.42 -12.96 -3.29
C LYS A 140 6.63 -13.15 -4.58
N LEU A 141 6.61 -12.15 -5.47
CA LEU A 141 5.98 -12.24 -6.79
C LEU A 141 6.67 -13.31 -7.65
N LYS A 142 8.02 -13.32 -7.67
CA LYS A 142 8.81 -14.36 -8.36
C LYS A 142 8.49 -15.76 -7.83
N LYS A 143 8.40 -15.95 -6.53
CA LYS A 143 7.99 -17.24 -5.92
C LYS A 143 6.57 -17.68 -6.31
N LYS A 144 5.73 -16.74 -6.77
CA LYS A 144 4.39 -17.05 -7.32
C LYS A 144 4.40 -17.21 -8.85
N GLY A 145 5.58 -17.28 -9.47
CA GLY A 145 5.75 -17.54 -10.90
C GLY A 145 5.80 -16.29 -11.77
N SER A 146 5.91 -15.07 -11.18
CA SER A 146 6.10 -13.86 -11.97
C SER A 146 7.53 -13.74 -12.51
N SER A 147 7.65 -13.26 -13.75
CA SER A 147 8.92 -12.80 -14.33
C SER A 147 9.07 -11.30 -14.13
N ILE A 148 10.28 -10.82 -13.85
CA ILE A 148 10.55 -9.38 -13.63
C ILE A 148 10.11 -8.54 -14.83
N LYS A 149 10.31 -9.02 -16.05
CA LYS A 149 9.93 -8.35 -17.31
C LYS A 149 8.43 -8.16 -17.48
N ASP A 150 7.61 -8.90 -16.74
CA ASP A 150 6.15 -8.83 -16.79
C ASP A 150 5.55 -8.00 -15.65
N LEU A 151 6.41 -7.44 -14.78
CA LEU A 151 5.97 -6.62 -13.65
C LEU A 151 5.79 -5.15 -14.07
N TYR A 152 4.71 -4.57 -13.61
CA TYR A 152 4.44 -3.14 -13.69
C TYR A 152 4.39 -2.57 -12.28
N ALA A 153 5.05 -1.45 -12.05
CA ALA A 153 5.08 -0.78 -10.76
C ALA A 153 4.62 0.67 -10.86
N VAL A 154 3.90 1.12 -9.84
CA VAL A 154 3.44 2.51 -9.71
C VAL A 154 3.64 2.96 -8.29
N ILE A 155 4.23 4.15 -8.12
CA ILE A 155 4.33 4.86 -6.85
C ILE A 155 3.19 5.89 -6.82
N GLY A 156 2.40 5.89 -5.76
CA GLY A 156 1.34 6.86 -5.55
C GLY A 156 1.82 8.13 -4.86
N PRO A 157 0.91 9.07 -4.60
CA PRO A 157 1.23 10.32 -3.92
C PRO A 157 1.89 10.06 -2.56
N CYS A 158 2.99 10.77 -2.30
CA CYS A 158 3.73 10.75 -1.06
C CYS A 158 4.38 12.12 -0.82
N ILE A 159 4.98 12.32 0.35
CA ILE A 159 5.72 13.55 0.65
C ILE A 159 6.85 13.77 -0.36
N SER A 160 7.03 15.00 -0.80
CA SER A 160 8.12 15.37 -1.71
C SER A 160 9.45 15.49 -0.98
N LYS A 161 10.57 15.34 -1.70
CA LYS A 161 11.92 15.59 -1.16
C LYS A 161 12.04 16.97 -0.51
N LYS A 162 11.40 17.98 -1.10
CA LYS A 162 11.46 19.38 -0.62
C LYS A 162 10.85 19.54 0.77
N ASN A 163 9.81 18.76 1.08
CA ASN A 163 9.06 18.86 2.33
C ASN A 163 9.46 17.78 3.35
N TYR A 164 10.36 16.86 2.97
CA TYR A 164 10.76 15.75 3.84
C TYR A 164 11.97 16.14 4.68
N GLU A 165 11.71 16.74 5.81
CA GLU A 165 12.72 17.15 6.78
C GLU A 165 13.27 15.92 7.54
N VAL A 166 14.60 15.82 7.64
CA VAL A 166 15.29 14.73 8.33
C VAL A 166 16.44 15.24 9.18
N LYS A 167 16.67 14.62 10.33
CA LYS A 167 17.79 14.94 11.23
C LYS A 167 19.09 14.29 10.72
N LYS A 168 20.25 14.81 11.18
CA LYS A 168 21.61 14.31 10.83
C LYS A 168 21.77 12.80 11.04
N ASP A 169 21.15 12.22 12.07
CA ASP A 169 21.20 10.77 12.35
C ASP A 169 20.54 9.92 11.27
N PHE A 170 19.54 10.47 10.56
CA PHE A 170 18.94 9.82 9.41
C PHE A 170 19.97 9.66 8.29
N LEU A 171 20.72 10.73 7.98
CA LEU A 171 21.75 10.72 6.93
C LEU A 171 22.84 9.68 7.22
N LYS A 172 23.34 9.63 8.46
CA LYS A 172 24.36 8.65 8.87
C LYS A 172 23.97 7.21 8.56
N LYS A 173 22.69 6.82 8.72
CA LYS A 173 22.21 5.46 8.43
C LYS A 173 22.35 5.05 6.98
N PHE A 174 22.27 6.01 6.06
CA PHE A 174 22.39 5.74 4.63
C PHE A 174 23.84 5.82 4.14
N THR A 175 24.66 6.74 4.67
CA THR A 175 26.06 6.94 4.26
C THR A 175 26.97 5.79 4.72
N VAL A 176 26.79 5.27 5.93
CA VAL A 176 27.58 4.13 6.46
C VAL A 176 27.37 2.86 5.62
N ARG A 177 26.21 2.69 5.02
CA ARG A 177 25.89 1.52 4.20
C ARG A 177 26.53 1.57 2.81
N ASN A 178 26.70 2.77 2.24
CA ASN A 178 27.33 2.94 0.91
C ASN A 178 28.86 2.75 0.93
N LYS A 179 29.50 2.76 2.12
CA LYS A 179 30.94 2.49 2.27
C LYS A 179 31.27 0.99 2.39
N LYS A 180 30.27 0.11 2.39
CA LYS A 180 30.45 -1.36 2.52
C LYS A 180 30.04 -2.15 1.26
N ASN A 181 29.83 -1.47 0.12
CA ASN A 181 29.62 -2.09 -1.19
C ASN A 181 30.76 -1.72 -2.12
#